data_4652a79e186d834ee6e7f61c983a638d
#
_entry.id   4652a79e186d834ee6e7f61c983a638d
#
_cell.length_a   1.000
_cell.length_b   1.000
_cell.length_c   1.000
_cell.angle_alpha   90.00
_cell.angle_beta   90.00
_cell.angle_gamma   90.00
#
_symmetry.space_group_name_H-M   'P 1'
#
loop_
_entity.id
_entity.type
_entity.pdbx_description
1 polymer ?
#
loop_
_entity_poly.entity_id
_entity_poly.type
_entity_poly.pdbx_seq_one_letter_code
_entity_poly.pdbx_strand_id
1 'polypeptide(L)'
;VGRLDEGTTGLLIVTTDGNIVHTITNPNSRIGKSYRVQTTMKISEEQATSIRSGVSVETSDRGVSESYISRPAELVLEGEKVAIITIYEGKKREIRRIFEAVGNDVVILHRLSIGNMLLSDYGLDEGDFCEVELGEISNKILNNNDSL
;
A
#
# COMPACT_ATOMS: atom_id res chain seq x y z
N VAL A 1 5.16 -10.14 -5.60
CA VAL A 1 3.70 -10.00 -5.62
C VAL A 1 3.31 -8.63 -5.10
N GLY A 2 2.39 -7.95 -5.78
CA GLY A 2 2.10 -6.57 -5.47
C GLY A 2 3.36 -5.73 -5.68
N ARG A 3 3.73 -5.50 -6.92
CA ARG A 3 4.98 -4.84 -7.30
C ARG A 3 5.18 -3.55 -6.50
N LEU A 4 6.42 -3.31 -6.11
CA LEU A 4 6.84 -2.01 -5.59
C LEU A 4 7.25 -1.12 -6.76
N ASP A 5 6.79 0.13 -6.73
CA ASP A 5 7.23 1.14 -7.70
C ASP A 5 8.70 1.51 -7.48
N GLU A 6 9.32 2.06 -8.51
CA GLU A 6 10.65 2.64 -8.37
C GLU A 6 10.67 3.69 -7.25
N GLY A 7 11.65 3.61 -6.37
CA GLY A 7 11.75 4.47 -5.20
C GLY A 7 10.89 4.06 -4.00
N THR A 8 10.15 2.95 -4.11
CA THR A 8 9.42 2.38 -2.98
C THR A 8 10.19 1.20 -2.40
N THR A 9 10.32 1.16 -1.07
CA THR A 9 10.98 0.08 -0.34
C THR A 9 9.98 -0.74 0.45
N GLY A 10 10.44 -1.77 1.13
CA GLY A 10 9.65 -2.54 2.07
C GLY A 10 9.33 -3.96 1.63
N LEU A 11 8.29 -4.50 2.23
CA LEU A 11 7.90 -5.90 2.05
C LEU A 11 7.52 -6.21 0.61
N LEU A 12 8.17 -7.21 0.03
CA LEU A 12 7.86 -7.77 -1.27
C LEU A 12 7.83 -9.29 -1.16
N ILE A 13 6.75 -9.90 -1.61
CA ILE A 13 6.61 -11.36 -1.69
C ILE A 13 6.99 -11.81 -3.09
N VAL A 14 7.89 -12.76 -3.18
CA VAL A 14 8.30 -13.38 -4.46
C VAL A 14 7.85 -14.84 -4.44
N THR A 15 7.11 -15.23 -5.44
CA THR A 15 6.56 -16.59 -5.55
C THR A 15 6.39 -17.01 -7.01
N THR A 16 6.42 -18.32 -7.24
CA THR A 16 6.03 -18.92 -8.53
C THR A 16 4.56 -19.39 -8.53
N ASP A 17 3.87 -19.30 -7.39
CA ASP A 17 2.47 -19.71 -7.26
C ASP A 17 1.53 -18.60 -7.76
N GLY A 18 0.94 -18.81 -8.93
CA GLY A 18 0.02 -17.85 -9.55
C GLY A 18 -1.27 -17.61 -8.73
N ASN A 19 -1.71 -18.60 -7.93
CA ASN A 19 -2.88 -18.42 -7.08
C ASN A 19 -2.64 -17.43 -5.96
N ILE A 20 -1.45 -17.46 -5.36
CA ILE A 20 -1.03 -16.47 -4.36
C ILE A 20 -0.98 -15.09 -4.97
N VAL A 21 -0.35 -14.95 -6.13
CA VAL A 21 -0.26 -13.68 -6.87
C VAL A 21 -1.66 -13.11 -7.11
N HIS A 22 -2.54 -13.94 -7.68
CA HIS A 22 -3.90 -13.53 -8.01
C HIS A 22 -4.68 -13.09 -6.76
N THR A 23 -4.62 -13.86 -5.68
CA THR A 23 -5.34 -13.56 -4.44
C THR A 23 -4.87 -12.25 -3.81
N ILE A 24 -3.55 -12.04 -3.72
CA ILE A 24 -2.98 -10.83 -3.10
C ILE A 24 -3.26 -9.58 -3.94
N THR A 25 -3.22 -9.69 -5.26
CA THR A 25 -3.37 -8.54 -6.17
C THR A 25 -4.81 -8.24 -6.54
N ASN A 26 -5.73 -9.18 -6.32
CA ASN A 26 -7.13 -8.97 -6.65
C ASN A 26 -7.78 -7.92 -5.72
N PRO A 27 -8.32 -6.82 -6.25
CA PRO A 27 -8.95 -5.79 -5.42
C PRO A 27 -10.16 -6.30 -4.63
N ASN A 28 -10.80 -7.37 -5.07
CA ASN A 28 -11.95 -7.96 -4.37
C ASN A 28 -11.55 -8.83 -3.16
N SER A 29 -10.27 -9.14 -3.01
CA SER A 29 -9.79 -9.97 -1.89
C SER A 29 -9.74 -9.21 -0.55
N ARG A 30 -9.85 -7.89 -0.57
CA ARG A 30 -9.80 -7.01 0.61
C ARG A 30 -8.54 -7.17 1.48
N ILE A 31 -7.44 -7.57 0.88
CA ILE A 31 -6.16 -7.65 1.58
C ILE A 31 -5.57 -6.24 1.66
N GLY A 32 -5.47 -5.74 2.87
CA GLY A 32 -4.89 -4.42 3.15
C GLY A 32 -3.37 -4.44 2.99
N LYS A 33 -2.82 -3.39 2.40
CA LYS A 33 -1.38 -3.15 2.34
C LYS A 33 -1.09 -1.85 3.07
N SER A 34 -0.21 -1.90 4.05
CA SER A 34 0.11 -0.74 4.89
C SER A 34 1.49 -0.19 4.55
N TYR A 35 1.56 1.13 4.49
CA TYR A 35 2.76 1.85 4.11
C TYR A 35 3.05 2.97 5.10
N ARG A 36 4.32 3.18 5.39
CA ARG A 36 4.80 4.40 6.03
C ARG A 36 5.10 5.40 4.94
N VAL A 37 4.53 6.58 5.07
CA VAL A 37 4.63 7.67 4.09
C VAL A 37 5.27 8.87 4.76
N GLN A 38 6.27 9.44 4.13
CA GLN A 38 6.81 10.75 4.48
C GLN A 38 6.54 11.71 3.33
N THR A 39 6.05 12.89 3.66
CA THR A 39 5.65 13.92 2.69
C THR A 39 6.55 15.15 2.77
N THR A 40 6.52 15.95 1.71
CA THR A 40 7.26 17.21 1.62
C THR A 40 6.71 18.25 2.59
N MET A 41 5.39 18.34 2.67
CA MET A 41 4.68 19.31 3.50
C MET A 41 3.89 18.59 4.61
N LYS A 42 3.56 19.35 5.65
CA LYS A 42 2.70 18.89 6.73
C LYS A 42 1.40 18.31 6.17
N ILE A 43 1.01 17.15 6.67
CA ILE A 43 -0.28 16.55 6.34
C ILE A 43 -1.33 17.19 7.24
N SER A 44 -2.24 17.96 6.65
CA SER A 44 -3.33 18.59 7.39
C SER A 44 -4.44 17.59 7.71
N GLU A 45 -5.26 17.91 8.73
CA GLU A 45 -6.44 17.11 9.04
C GLU A 45 -7.43 17.06 7.87
N GLU A 46 -7.53 18.13 7.09
CA GLU A 46 -8.37 18.18 5.89
C GLU A 46 -7.87 17.19 4.82
N GLN A 47 -6.56 17.17 4.58
CA GLN A 47 -5.94 16.20 3.66
C GLN A 47 -6.16 14.77 4.14
N ALA A 48 -5.94 14.52 5.41
CA ALA A 48 -6.13 13.19 6.01
C ALA A 48 -7.59 12.72 5.89
N THR A 49 -8.54 13.58 6.18
CA THR A 49 -9.98 13.28 6.06
C THR A 49 -10.36 12.98 4.61
N SER A 50 -9.87 13.77 3.67
CA SER A 50 -10.11 13.53 2.24
C SER A 50 -9.56 12.17 1.78
N ILE A 51 -8.35 11.83 2.19
CA ILE A 51 -7.72 10.55 1.85
C ILE A 51 -8.52 9.38 2.44
N ARG A 52 -8.95 9.48 3.68
CA ARG A 52 -9.77 8.44 4.34
C ARG A 52 -11.10 8.21 3.63
N SER A 53 -11.68 9.24 3.07
CA SER A 53 -12.98 9.18 2.39
C SER A 53 -12.87 8.75 0.93
N GLY A 54 -11.72 8.92 0.33
CA GLY A 54 -11.48 8.74 -1.10
C GLY A 54 -11.33 10.09 -1.82
N VAL A 55 -10.37 10.15 -2.73
CA VAL A 55 -10.08 11.36 -3.50
C VAL A 55 -10.15 11.09 -4.98
N SER A 56 -10.47 12.13 -5.76
CA SER A 56 -10.39 12.05 -7.22
C SER A 56 -8.94 12.10 -7.67
N VAL A 57 -8.50 11.03 -8.31
CA VAL A 57 -7.13 10.88 -8.81
C VAL A 57 -7.14 11.01 -10.32
N GLU A 58 -6.33 11.91 -10.84
CA GLU A 58 -6.12 12.06 -12.28
C GLU A 58 -4.85 11.32 -12.69
N THR A 59 -4.93 10.56 -13.76
CA THR A 59 -3.81 9.84 -14.32
C THR A 59 -3.62 10.19 -15.78
N SER A 60 -2.37 10.33 -16.20
CA SER A 60 -2.03 10.47 -17.61
C SER A 60 -0.98 9.41 -17.92
N ASP A 61 -1.36 8.43 -18.72
CA ASP A 61 -0.46 7.38 -19.18
C ASP A 61 -0.61 7.24 -20.70
N ARG A 62 0.52 7.23 -21.42
CA ARG A 62 0.59 7.10 -22.87
C ARG A 62 -0.32 8.08 -23.66
N GLY A 63 -0.49 9.30 -23.14
CA GLY A 63 -1.32 10.32 -23.76
C GLY A 63 -2.82 10.16 -23.51
N VAL A 64 -3.24 9.20 -22.71
CA VAL A 64 -4.62 9.01 -22.28
C VAL A 64 -4.77 9.56 -20.85
N SER A 65 -5.69 10.50 -20.68
CA SER A 65 -6.04 11.02 -19.36
C SER A 65 -7.24 10.27 -18.80
N GLU A 66 -7.07 9.67 -17.63
CA GLU A 66 -8.15 8.98 -16.92
C GLU A 66 -8.27 9.55 -15.50
N SER A 67 -9.45 9.46 -14.94
CA SER A 67 -9.68 9.81 -13.55
C SER A 67 -10.45 8.70 -12.85
N TYR A 68 -10.16 8.52 -11.57
CA TYR A 68 -10.90 7.60 -10.72
C TYR A 68 -10.99 8.16 -9.31
N ILE A 69 -11.94 7.65 -8.54
CA ILE A 69 -12.02 7.95 -7.10
C ILE A 69 -11.36 6.82 -6.35
N SER A 70 -10.35 7.16 -5.54
CA SER A 70 -9.69 6.17 -4.70
C SER A 70 -10.66 5.59 -3.68
N ARG A 71 -10.48 4.32 -3.34
CA ARG A 71 -11.26 3.71 -2.27
C ARG A 71 -10.92 4.36 -0.93
N PRO A 72 -11.85 4.35 0.03
CA PRO A 72 -11.55 4.76 1.39
C PRO A 72 -10.32 4.02 1.92
N ALA A 73 -9.44 4.76 2.57
CA ALA A 73 -8.21 4.26 3.14
C ALA A 73 -8.17 4.51 4.64
N GLU A 74 -7.40 3.72 5.36
CA GLU A 74 -7.07 4.01 6.74
C GLU A 74 -5.82 4.89 6.76
N LEU A 75 -5.83 5.95 7.56
CA LEU A 75 -4.69 6.84 7.70
C LEU A 75 -4.51 7.23 9.16
N VAL A 76 -3.31 7.00 9.67
CA VAL A 76 -2.91 7.40 11.02
C VAL A 76 -1.71 8.33 10.90
N LEU A 77 -1.83 9.53 11.45
CA LEU A 77 -0.73 10.49 11.49
C LEU A 77 0.23 10.10 12.63
N GLU A 78 1.51 9.89 12.29
CA GLU A 78 2.58 9.65 13.27
C GLU A 78 3.38 10.90 13.60
N GLY A 79 3.35 11.89 12.74
CA GLY A 79 4.05 13.16 12.86
C GLY A 79 3.48 14.17 11.88
N GLU A 80 4.07 15.33 11.80
CA GLU A 80 3.58 16.38 10.89
C GLU A 80 3.64 15.98 9.42
N LYS A 81 4.70 15.24 9.05
CA LYS A 81 4.98 14.83 7.67
C LYS A 81 5.05 13.32 7.50
N VAL A 82 4.60 12.56 8.49
CA VAL A 82 4.66 11.08 8.49
C VAL A 82 3.31 10.50 8.83
N ALA A 83 2.88 9.54 8.02
CA ALA A 83 1.65 8.82 8.23
C ALA A 83 1.81 7.33 7.92
N ILE A 84 0.95 6.52 8.51
CA ILE A 84 0.74 5.12 8.09
C ILE A 84 -0.58 5.09 7.32
N ILE A 85 -0.53 4.66 6.08
CA ILE A 85 -1.71 4.49 5.24
C ILE A 85 -1.92 3.01 4.91
N THR A 86 -3.17 2.56 5.03
CA THR A 86 -3.56 1.21 4.60
C THR A 86 -4.56 1.33 3.46
N ILE A 87 -4.22 0.72 2.33
CA ILE A 87 -5.06 0.68 1.13
C ILE A 87 -5.49 -0.75 0.82
N TYR A 88 -6.65 -0.90 0.18
CA TYR A 88 -7.26 -2.18 -0.18
C TYR A 88 -7.34 -2.40 -1.69
N GLU A 89 -6.65 -1.57 -2.43
CA GLU A 89 -6.49 -1.68 -3.88
C GLU A 89 -5.01 -1.46 -4.23
N GLY A 90 -4.64 -1.61 -5.48
CA GLY A 90 -3.23 -1.52 -5.87
C GLY A 90 -3.06 -0.96 -7.27
N LYS A 91 -3.62 0.23 -7.53
CA LYS A 91 -3.43 0.91 -8.81
C LYS A 91 -2.01 1.48 -8.89
N LYS A 92 -1.53 1.67 -10.12
CA LYS A 92 -0.18 2.16 -10.39
C LYS A 92 0.07 3.49 -9.67
N ARG A 93 1.13 3.53 -8.85
CA ARG A 93 1.59 4.71 -8.11
C ARG A 93 0.49 5.35 -7.25
N GLU A 94 -0.44 4.55 -6.77
CA GLU A 94 -1.68 5.02 -6.17
C GLU A 94 -1.47 5.94 -4.97
N ILE A 95 -0.64 5.54 -4.01
CA ILE A 95 -0.41 6.37 -2.80
C ILE A 95 0.22 7.71 -3.18
N ARG A 96 1.18 7.71 -4.08
CA ARG A 96 1.79 8.96 -4.56
C ARG A 96 0.76 9.87 -5.21
N ARG A 97 -0.11 9.31 -6.04
CA ARG A 97 -1.18 10.05 -6.72
C ARG A 97 -2.26 10.55 -5.78
N ILE A 98 -2.60 9.77 -4.75
CA ILE A 98 -3.55 10.18 -3.70
C ILE A 98 -3.03 11.42 -2.97
N PHE A 99 -1.76 11.44 -2.57
CA PHE A 99 -1.17 12.60 -1.91
C PHE A 99 -1.04 13.80 -2.83
N GLU A 100 -0.68 13.60 -4.09
CA GLU A 100 -0.67 14.67 -5.10
C GLU A 100 -2.07 15.29 -5.27
N ALA A 101 -3.11 14.48 -5.26
CA ALA A 101 -4.49 14.94 -5.40
C ALA A 101 -4.95 15.87 -4.26
N VAL A 102 -4.36 15.75 -3.09
CA VAL A 102 -4.63 16.65 -1.95
C VAL A 102 -3.59 17.77 -1.82
N GLY A 103 -2.69 17.91 -2.80
CA GLY A 103 -1.71 19.01 -2.85
C GLY A 103 -0.44 18.75 -2.04
N ASN A 104 -0.07 17.50 -1.84
CA ASN A 104 1.15 17.13 -1.15
C ASN A 104 1.97 16.14 -1.99
N ASP A 105 3.24 15.96 -1.68
CA ASP A 105 4.12 15.05 -2.38
C ASP A 105 4.73 14.02 -1.44
N VAL A 106 4.79 12.78 -1.88
CA VAL A 106 5.43 11.69 -1.15
C VAL A 106 6.93 11.70 -1.42
N VAL A 107 7.73 11.80 -0.36
CA VAL A 107 9.20 11.75 -0.41
C VAL A 107 9.71 10.33 -0.18
N ILE A 108 9.17 9.65 0.84
CA ILE A 108 9.53 8.29 1.20
C ILE A 108 8.27 7.45 1.28
N LEU A 109 8.32 6.27 0.67
CA LEU A 109 7.24 5.29 0.71
C LEU A 109 7.84 3.91 1.01
N HIS A 110 7.37 3.30 2.11
CA HIS A 110 7.90 2.03 2.60
C HIS A 110 6.75 1.10 2.98
N ARG A 111 6.64 -0.05 2.30
CA ARG A 111 5.57 -1.01 2.61
C ARG A 111 5.92 -1.81 3.86
N LEU A 112 5.08 -1.68 4.88
CA LEU A 112 5.25 -2.32 6.18
C LEU A 112 4.61 -3.69 6.24
N SER A 113 3.49 -3.89 5.57
CA SER A 113 2.73 -5.12 5.67
C SER A 113 1.86 -5.40 4.45
N ILE A 114 1.55 -6.68 4.29
CA ILE A 114 0.52 -7.20 3.38
C ILE A 114 -0.36 -8.12 4.22
N GLY A 115 -1.63 -7.76 4.42
CA GLY A 115 -2.47 -8.44 5.38
C GLY A 115 -1.84 -8.41 6.78
N ASN A 116 -1.78 -9.53 7.45
CA ASN A 116 -1.12 -9.67 8.76
C ASN A 116 0.36 -10.09 8.66
N MET A 117 0.92 -10.13 7.46
CA MET A 117 2.35 -10.36 7.27
C MET A 117 3.08 -9.03 7.45
N LEU A 118 3.79 -8.89 8.55
CA LEU A 118 4.53 -7.69 8.92
C LEU A 118 6.01 -7.86 8.59
N LEU A 119 6.59 -6.90 7.88
CA LEU A 119 8.03 -6.90 7.58
C LEU A 119 8.88 -6.96 8.85
N SER A 120 8.45 -6.27 9.91
CA SER A 120 9.15 -6.23 11.20
C SER A 120 9.30 -7.61 11.88
N ASP A 121 8.44 -8.59 11.54
CA ASP A 121 8.52 -9.93 12.12
C ASP A 121 9.70 -10.75 11.58
N TYR A 122 10.33 -10.30 10.50
CA TYR A 122 11.37 -11.06 9.79
C TYR A 122 12.79 -10.55 10.00
N GLY A 123 12.95 -9.38 10.60
CA GLY A 123 14.28 -8.81 10.89
C GLY A 123 15.15 -8.57 9.65
N LEU A 124 14.55 -8.30 8.50
CA LEU A 124 15.27 -8.10 7.24
C LEU A 124 15.64 -6.63 7.06
N ASP A 125 16.86 -6.39 6.62
CA ASP A 125 17.31 -5.09 6.13
C ASP A 125 17.01 -4.97 4.63
N GLU A 126 17.15 -3.75 4.09
CA GLU A 126 16.94 -3.50 2.67
C GLU A 126 17.88 -4.37 1.82
N GLY A 127 17.33 -5.07 0.84
CA GLY A 127 18.04 -6.01 -0.01
C GLY A 127 18.11 -7.44 0.53
N ASP A 128 17.77 -7.67 1.78
CA ASP A 128 17.72 -9.00 2.37
C ASP A 128 16.47 -9.77 1.94
N PHE A 129 16.57 -11.08 2.03
CA PHE A 129 15.41 -11.97 1.81
C PHE A 129 15.46 -13.17 2.76
N CYS A 130 14.31 -13.78 2.98
CA CYS A 130 14.20 -15.08 3.63
C CYS A 130 13.11 -15.91 2.97
N GLU A 131 13.20 -17.21 3.10
CA GLU A 131 12.16 -18.12 2.65
C GLU A 131 11.10 -18.30 3.73
N VAL A 132 9.83 -18.38 3.31
CA VAL A 132 8.71 -18.67 4.20
C VAL A 132 7.91 -19.82 3.63
N GLU A 133 7.28 -20.59 4.53
CA GLU A 133 6.40 -21.69 4.14
C GLU A 133 5.10 -21.15 3.54
N LEU A 134 4.55 -21.90 2.59
CA LEU A 134 3.27 -21.57 1.97
C LEU A 134 2.14 -21.43 3.02
N GLY A 135 2.15 -22.26 4.04
CA GLY A 135 1.18 -22.20 5.14
C GLY A 135 1.23 -20.88 5.90
N GLU A 136 2.40 -20.26 6.04
CA GLU A 136 2.55 -18.96 6.68
C GLU A 136 1.89 -17.85 5.85
N ILE A 137 2.09 -17.86 4.54
CA ILE A 137 1.40 -16.95 3.62
C ILE A 137 -0.11 -17.11 3.74
N SER A 138 -0.60 -18.35 3.70
CA SER A 138 -2.02 -18.64 3.82
C SER A 138 -2.60 -18.14 5.13
N ASN A 139 -1.93 -18.37 6.25
CA ASN A 139 -2.41 -17.95 7.57
C ASN A 139 -2.39 -16.43 7.78
N LYS A 140 -1.34 -15.75 7.33
CA LYS A 140 -1.17 -14.31 7.58
C LYS A 140 -1.86 -13.43 6.55
N ILE A 141 -2.08 -13.92 5.34
CA ILE A 141 -2.62 -13.13 4.24
C ILE A 141 -3.95 -13.66 3.75
N LEU A 142 -4.03 -14.94 3.41
CA LEU A 142 -5.17 -15.49 2.69
C LEU A 142 -6.37 -15.83 3.57
N ASN A 143 -6.16 -16.19 4.84
CA ASN A 143 -7.23 -16.58 5.77
C ASN A 143 -7.83 -15.43 6.56
N ASN A 144 -7.38 -14.21 6.33
CA ASN A 144 -7.88 -13.03 7.04
C ASN A 144 -9.24 -12.53 6.57
N ASN A 145 -9.78 -13.10 5.52
CA ASN A 145 -11.09 -12.70 5.01
C ASN A 145 -12.27 -13.22 5.85
N ASP A 146 -12.02 -14.10 6.83
CA ASP A 146 -13.06 -14.74 7.64
C ASP A 146 -13.23 -14.14 9.04
N SER A 147 -12.48 -13.08 9.37
CA SER A 147 -12.55 -12.45 10.70
C SER A 147 -13.46 -11.22 10.69
N LEU A 148 -14.68 -11.42 10.34
CA LEU A 148 -15.73 -10.44 10.58
C LEU A 148 -16.77 -11.03 11.50
#